data_3eaff159cf8191a9d0556962389895ae
#
_entry.id   3eaff159cf8191a9d0556962389895ae
#
_cell.length_a   1.000
_cell.length_b   1.000
_cell.length_c   1.000
_cell.angle_alpha   90.00
_cell.angle_beta   90.00
_cell.angle_gamma   90.00
#
_symmetry.space_group_name_H-M   'P 1'
#
loop_
_entity.id
_entity.type
_entity.pdbx_description
1 polymer ?
#
loop_
_entity_poly.entity_id
_entity_poly.type
_entity_poly.pdbx_seq_one_letter_code
_entity_poly.pdbx_strand_id
1 'polypeptide(L)'
;MNSLRLGTILLGAITLFATGCQNKLQDENAQLYDQNKRLQGDLDDARARLSDTEGRLAKAPDPASVSQMQSRIAELESQLKAAPAGGGAANNDPAMAGIEATYDKARGTLTVNLPGEVLFESGKAVLKTSAHATLDKIAAAIKKDYSSKTVYIDGHTDADPITKTKDTWEDNWDLAAARANAVRRYLSTHGVDQKVMNLRAFGPNHPKGGKPTSRRVEIVVQVG
;
A
#
# COMPACT_ATOMS: atom_id res chain seq x y z
N MET A 1 -38.33 -82.80 33.21
CA MET A 1 -38.59 -81.32 33.13
C MET A 1 -37.29 -80.51 32.85
N ASN A 2 -36.11 -81.11 32.60
CA ASN A 2 -34.87 -80.36 32.43
C ASN A 2 -34.38 -80.18 30.99
N SER A 3 -34.91 -80.93 30.04
CA SER A 3 -34.49 -80.84 28.63
C SER A 3 -35.09 -79.64 27.86
N LEU A 4 -36.28 -79.17 28.30
CA LEU A 4 -36.99 -78.07 27.64
C LEU A 4 -36.38 -76.68 27.99
N ARG A 5 -35.71 -76.54 29.16
CA ARG A 5 -35.07 -75.27 29.57
C ARG A 5 -33.69 -75.05 28.97
N LEU A 6 -32.99 -76.08 28.52
CA LEU A 6 -31.70 -75.95 27.89
C LEU A 6 -31.79 -75.45 26.44
N GLY A 7 -32.84 -75.86 25.74
CA GLY A 7 -33.08 -75.43 24.34
C GLY A 7 -33.44 -73.96 24.21
N THR A 8 -34.18 -73.42 25.13
CA THR A 8 -34.59 -71.99 25.13
C THR A 8 -33.42 -71.05 25.46
N ILE A 9 -32.45 -71.45 26.29
CA ILE A 9 -31.27 -70.68 26.60
C ILE A 9 -30.29 -70.65 25.41
N LEU A 10 -30.14 -71.77 24.70
CA LEU A 10 -29.25 -71.90 23.54
C LEU A 10 -29.77 -71.06 22.35
N LEU A 11 -31.10 -71.05 22.11
CA LEU A 11 -31.72 -70.22 21.05
C LEU A 11 -31.60 -68.71 21.34
N GLY A 12 -31.72 -68.31 22.62
CA GLY A 12 -31.57 -66.91 23.04
C GLY A 12 -30.13 -66.39 22.90
N ALA A 13 -29.12 -67.25 23.15
CA ALA A 13 -27.71 -66.86 22.97
C ALA A 13 -27.34 -66.69 21.50
N ILE A 14 -27.84 -67.50 20.59
CA ILE A 14 -27.56 -67.40 19.14
C ILE A 14 -28.18 -66.12 18.56
N THR A 15 -29.37 -65.74 18.97
CA THR A 15 -30.00 -64.50 18.49
C THR A 15 -29.30 -63.25 18.98
N LEU A 16 -28.74 -63.22 20.18
CA LEU A 16 -27.96 -62.09 20.72
C LEU A 16 -26.61 -61.90 19.99
N PHE A 17 -25.95 -63.00 19.57
CA PHE A 17 -24.70 -62.90 18.77
C PHE A 17 -24.96 -62.40 17.33
N ALA A 18 -26.08 -62.80 16.70
CA ALA A 18 -26.41 -62.40 15.35
C ALA A 18 -26.75 -60.90 15.27
N THR A 19 -27.46 -60.31 16.25
CA THR A 19 -27.76 -58.88 16.29
C THR A 19 -26.53 -58.01 16.56
N GLY A 20 -25.59 -58.47 17.37
CA GLY A 20 -24.32 -57.72 17.61
C GLY A 20 -23.43 -57.60 16.39
N CYS A 21 -23.34 -58.65 15.54
CA CYS A 21 -22.56 -58.58 14.28
C CYS A 21 -23.24 -57.73 13.20
N GLN A 22 -24.58 -57.73 13.13
CA GLN A 22 -25.32 -56.89 12.19
C GLN A 22 -25.14 -55.38 12.50
N ASN A 23 -25.25 -55.02 13.75
CA ASN A 23 -25.05 -53.61 14.17
C ASN A 23 -23.65 -53.12 13.85
N LYS A 24 -22.61 -53.95 14.09
CA LYS A 24 -21.22 -53.57 13.80
C LYS A 24 -20.98 -53.33 12.29
N LEU A 25 -21.52 -54.20 11.44
CA LEU A 25 -21.45 -54.06 9.98
C LEU A 25 -22.23 -52.84 9.47
N GLN A 26 -23.32 -52.48 10.10
CA GLN A 26 -24.09 -51.29 9.77
C GLN A 26 -23.31 -50.02 10.16
N ASP A 27 -22.70 -50.00 11.32
CA ASP A 27 -21.86 -48.88 11.77
C ASP A 27 -20.61 -48.70 10.87
N GLU A 28 -19.95 -49.79 10.50
CA GLU A 28 -18.82 -49.77 9.56
C GLU A 28 -19.23 -49.25 8.17
N ASN A 29 -20.37 -49.68 7.67
CA ASN A 29 -20.92 -49.18 6.40
C ASN A 29 -21.29 -47.70 6.47
N ALA A 30 -21.86 -47.24 7.56
CA ALA A 30 -22.17 -45.82 7.76
C ALA A 30 -20.88 -44.98 7.80
N GLN A 31 -19.85 -45.47 8.52
CA GLN A 31 -18.55 -44.79 8.54
C GLN A 31 -17.87 -44.74 7.18
N LEU A 32 -17.89 -45.82 6.44
CA LEU A 32 -17.35 -45.88 5.07
C LEU A 32 -18.14 -44.95 4.11
N TYR A 33 -19.44 -44.87 4.27
CA TYR A 33 -20.27 -43.95 3.50
C TYR A 33 -19.91 -42.51 3.77
N ASP A 34 -19.75 -42.13 5.05
CA ASP A 34 -19.35 -40.79 5.46
C ASP A 34 -17.93 -40.45 5.00
N GLN A 35 -16.99 -41.41 5.07
CA GLN A 35 -15.64 -41.25 4.54
C GLN A 35 -15.66 -41.05 3.02
N ASN A 36 -16.44 -41.86 2.28
CA ASN A 36 -16.59 -41.67 0.83
C ASN A 36 -17.16 -40.30 0.47
N LYS A 37 -18.17 -39.86 1.22
CA LYS A 37 -18.75 -38.52 1.02
C LYS A 37 -17.76 -37.40 1.28
N ARG A 38 -16.95 -37.50 2.33
CA ARG A 38 -15.87 -36.55 2.61
C ARG A 38 -14.81 -36.55 1.53
N LEU A 39 -14.33 -37.72 1.12
CA LEU A 39 -13.36 -37.88 0.03
C LEU A 39 -13.86 -37.32 -1.30
N GLN A 40 -15.14 -37.50 -1.60
CA GLN A 40 -15.78 -36.88 -2.78
C GLN A 40 -15.74 -35.33 -2.67
N GLY A 41 -16.10 -34.79 -1.53
CA GLY A 41 -16.00 -33.34 -1.27
C GLY A 41 -14.58 -32.79 -1.42
N ASP A 42 -13.60 -33.48 -0.82
CA ASP A 42 -12.19 -33.10 -0.94
C ASP A 42 -11.67 -33.17 -2.38
N LEU A 43 -12.15 -34.17 -3.14
CA LEU A 43 -11.81 -34.32 -4.57
C LEU A 43 -12.41 -33.20 -5.42
N ASP A 44 -13.64 -32.82 -5.16
CA ASP A 44 -14.30 -31.71 -5.88
C ASP A 44 -13.64 -30.37 -5.54
N ASP A 45 -13.27 -30.14 -4.28
CA ASP A 45 -12.50 -28.96 -3.86
C ASP A 45 -11.11 -28.94 -4.52
N ALA A 46 -10.42 -30.08 -4.57
CA ALA A 46 -9.12 -30.17 -5.24
C ALA A 46 -9.23 -29.88 -6.75
N ARG A 47 -10.28 -30.39 -7.40
CA ARG A 47 -10.57 -30.09 -8.83
C ARG A 47 -10.86 -28.61 -9.06
N ALA A 48 -11.66 -27.99 -8.19
CA ALA A 48 -11.95 -26.57 -8.28
C ALA A 48 -10.67 -25.71 -8.16
N ARG A 49 -9.81 -26.05 -7.20
CA ARG A 49 -8.50 -25.37 -7.02
C ARG A 49 -7.59 -25.59 -8.22
N LEU A 50 -7.57 -26.80 -8.80
CA LEU A 50 -6.77 -27.08 -10.00
C LEU A 50 -7.25 -26.23 -11.18
N SER A 51 -8.56 -26.17 -11.43
CA SER A 51 -9.15 -25.35 -12.49
C SER A 51 -8.88 -23.86 -12.29
N ASP A 52 -8.93 -23.35 -11.05
CA ASP A 52 -8.56 -21.95 -10.75
C ASP A 52 -7.08 -21.67 -11.04
N THR A 53 -6.19 -22.57 -10.60
CA THR A 53 -4.75 -22.43 -10.85
C THR A 53 -4.39 -22.53 -12.32
N GLU A 54 -5.03 -23.43 -13.07
CA GLU A 54 -4.88 -23.55 -14.53
C GLU A 54 -5.38 -22.27 -15.23
N GLY A 55 -6.52 -21.73 -14.82
CA GLY A 55 -7.04 -20.46 -15.33
C GLY A 55 -6.15 -19.26 -15.05
N ARG A 56 -5.49 -19.25 -13.89
CA ARG A 56 -4.48 -18.22 -13.53
C ARG A 56 -3.20 -18.40 -14.34
N LEU A 57 -2.75 -19.63 -14.54
CA LEU A 57 -1.58 -19.94 -15.34
C LEU A 57 -1.78 -19.56 -16.81
N ALA A 58 -2.98 -19.83 -17.36
CA ALA A 58 -3.34 -19.44 -18.73
C ALA A 58 -3.39 -17.91 -18.94
N LYS A 59 -3.59 -17.14 -17.86
CA LYS A 59 -3.55 -15.67 -17.87
C LYS A 59 -2.18 -15.11 -17.50
N ALA A 60 -1.24 -15.95 -17.09
CA ALA A 60 0.13 -15.52 -16.79
C ALA A 60 0.78 -15.04 -18.10
N PRO A 61 1.56 -13.95 -18.04
CA PRO A 61 2.30 -13.49 -19.23
C PRO A 61 3.22 -14.60 -19.72
N ASP A 62 3.25 -14.79 -21.03
CA ASP A 62 4.15 -15.71 -21.70
C ASP A 62 5.61 -15.42 -21.25
N PRO A 63 6.43 -16.46 -20.98
CA PRO A 63 7.84 -16.30 -20.61
C PRO A 63 8.63 -15.39 -21.56
N ALA A 64 8.28 -15.38 -22.84
CA ALA A 64 8.87 -14.48 -23.83
C ALA A 64 8.51 -13.01 -23.58
N SER A 65 7.26 -12.74 -23.20
CA SER A 65 6.81 -11.38 -22.83
C SER A 65 7.43 -10.90 -21.52
N VAL A 66 7.63 -11.79 -20.56
CA VAL A 66 8.35 -11.49 -19.30
C VAL A 66 9.81 -11.14 -19.59
N SER A 67 10.49 -11.92 -20.44
CA SER A 67 11.87 -11.65 -20.86
C SER A 67 11.98 -10.32 -21.62
N GLN A 68 11.03 -10.01 -22.49
CA GLN A 68 10.98 -8.74 -23.21
C GLN A 68 10.75 -7.55 -22.25
N MET A 69 9.86 -7.71 -21.26
CA MET A 69 9.65 -6.69 -20.21
C MET A 69 10.91 -6.50 -19.37
N GLN A 70 11.60 -7.57 -18.98
CA GLN A 70 12.87 -7.48 -18.25
C GLN A 70 13.95 -6.77 -19.06
N SER A 71 14.09 -7.09 -20.35
CA SER A 71 15.02 -6.39 -21.26
C SER A 71 14.67 -4.90 -21.40
N ARG A 72 13.37 -4.59 -21.46
CA ARG A 72 12.89 -3.20 -21.53
C ARG A 72 13.14 -2.45 -20.22
N ILE A 73 12.98 -3.10 -19.08
CA ILE A 73 13.31 -2.54 -17.76
C ILE A 73 14.81 -2.26 -17.68
N ALA A 74 15.67 -3.23 -18.06
CA ALA A 74 17.13 -3.04 -18.05
C ALA A 74 17.57 -1.91 -19.01
N GLU A 75 16.94 -1.80 -20.16
CA GLU A 75 17.19 -0.71 -21.10
C GLU A 75 16.74 0.64 -20.55
N LEU A 76 15.54 0.72 -19.95
CA LEU A 76 15.04 1.94 -19.31
C LEU A 76 15.89 2.33 -18.10
N GLU A 77 16.34 1.37 -17.30
CA GLU A 77 17.28 1.62 -16.20
C GLU A 77 18.65 2.11 -16.70
N SER A 78 19.13 1.55 -17.82
CA SER A 78 20.36 2.03 -18.49
C SER A 78 20.19 3.44 -19.04
N GLN A 79 19.03 3.73 -19.66
CA GLN A 79 18.70 5.07 -20.13
C GLN A 79 18.52 6.05 -18.96
N LEU A 80 17.97 5.60 -17.83
CA LEU A 80 17.84 6.40 -16.62
C LEU A 80 19.21 6.68 -15.95
N LYS A 81 20.15 5.71 -16.03
CA LYS A 81 21.53 5.87 -15.56
C LYS A 81 22.39 6.70 -16.54
N ALA A 82 22.10 6.62 -17.84
CA ALA A 82 22.78 7.41 -18.88
C ALA A 82 22.13 8.79 -19.06
N ALA A 83 20.84 8.93 -18.71
CA ALA A 83 20.26 10.25 -18.55
C ALA A 83 20.99 10.92 -17.38
N PRO A 84 21.52 12.14 -17.53
CA PRO A 84 22.04 12.90 -16.41
C PRO A 84 20.95 12.88 -15.35
N ALA A 85 21.31 12.46 -14.10
CA ALA A 85 20.41 12.25 -12.97
C ALA A 85 19.44 13.43 -12.83
N GLY A 86 18.23 13.29 -13.38
CA GLY A 86 17.29 14.38 -13.52
C GLY A 86 16.28 14.13 -14.61
N GLY A 87 15.36 13.20 -14.36
CA GLY A 87 14.07 13.14 -15.07
C GLY A 87 13.09 14.21 -14.61
N GLY A 88 13.54 15.39 -14.52
CA GLY A 88 13.02 16.72 -14.48
C GLY A 88 14.25 17.57 -14.67
N ALA A 89 14.23 18.50 -15.60
CA ALA A 89 15.33 19.44 -15.77
C ALA A 89 15.65 19.99 -14.38
N ALA A 90 16.83 19.58 -13.83
CA ALA A 90 17.34 20.22 -12.62
C ALA A 90 17.35 21.68 -12.97
N ASN A 91 16.45 22.42 -12.31
CA ASN A 91 16.34 23.84 -12.64
C ASN A 91 17.64 24.49 -12.21
N ASN A 92 18.40 24.92 -13.19
CA ASN A 92 19.46 25.91 -12.98
C ASN A 92 18.84 27.30 -12.71
N ASP A 93 17.67 27.34 -12.07
CA ASP A 93 17.10 28.60 -11.64
C ASP A 93 17.97 29.11 -10.47
N PRO A 94 18.68 30.24 -10.66
CA PRO A 94 19.54 30.77 -9.62
C PRO A 94 18.83 31.05 -8.29
N ALA A 95 17.50 31.26 -8.35
CA ALA A 95 16.64 31.48 -7.18
C ALA A 95 16.54 30.27 -6.27
N MET A 96 16.66 29.05 -6.84
CA MET A 96 16.59 27.78 -6.13
C MET A 96 17.96 27.10 -5.97
N ALA A 97 19.04 27.86 -6.07
CA ALA A 97 20.39 27.31 -5.95
C ALA A 97 20.57 26.56 -4.62
N GLY A 98 20.93 25.28 -4.71
CA GLY A 98 21.12 24.40 -3.55
C GLY A 98 19.83 23.81 -2.98
N ILE A 99 18.70 23.93 -3.70
CA ILE A 99 17.42 23.26 -3.40
C ILE A 99 17.08 22.35 -4.57
N GLU A 100 16.73 21.10 -4.30
CA GLU A 100 16.30 20.16 -5.31
C GLU A 100 14.89 20.54 -5.81
N ALA A 101 14.84 21.17 -6.99
CA ALA A 101 13.61 21.60 -7.63
C ALA A 101 13.48 20.98 -9.02
N THR A 102 12.28 20.57 -9.38
CA THR A 102 11.94 20.00 -10.68
C THR A 102 11.03 20.93 -11.45
N TYR A 103 11.40 21.28 -12.69
CA TYR A 103 10.56 22.08 -13.59
C TYR A 103 9.80 21.21 -14.57
N ASP A 104 8.47 21.29 -14.55
CA ASP A 104 7.58 20.68 -15.53
C ASP A 104 7.19 21.74 -16.58
N LYS A 105 7.83 21.67 -17.75
CA LYS A 105 7.57 22.61 -18.85
C LYS A 105 6.15 22.51 -19.40
N ALA A 106 5.57 21.32 -19.41
CA ALA A 106 4.23 21.11 -19.95
C ALA A 106 3.13 21.73 -19.07
N ARG A 107 3.37 21.74 -17.76
CA ARG A 107 2.45 22.33 -16.75
C ARG A 107 2.85 23.75 -16.34
N GLY A 108 4.01 24.21 -16.71
CA GLY A 108 4.55 25.49 -16.26
C GLY A 108 4.72 25.54 -14.74
N THR A 109 5.16 24.45 -14.11
CA THR A 109 5.28 24.35 -12.67
C THR A 109 6.71 24.05 -12.23
N LEU A 110 7.13 24.71 -11.16
CA LEU A 110 8.37 24.43 -10.44
C LEU A 110 8.03 23.76 -9.12
N THR A 111 8.46 22.53 -8.92
CA THR A 111 8.14 21.73 -7.74
C THR A 111 9.38 21.48 -6.91
N VAL A 112 9.34 21.88 -5.63
CA VAL A 112 10.33 21.54 -4.61
C VAL A 112 9.78 20.39 -3.79
N ASN A 113 10.49 19.27 -3.76
CA ASN A 113 10.13 18.09 -2.99
C ASN A 113 10.86 18.09 -1.64
N LEU A 114 10.11 18.08 -0.54
CA LEU A 114 10.63 18.10 0.82
C LEU A 114 10.25 16.81 1.54
N PRO A 115 11.21 15.89 1.78
CA PRO A 115 10.94 14.65 2.49
C PRO A 115 10.36 14.91 3.89
N GLY A 116 9.30 14.17 4.24
CA GLY A 116 8.59 14.36 5.50
C GLY A 116 9.47 14.11 6.74
N GLU A 117 10.42 13.18 6.64
CA GLU A 117 11.38 12.88 7.72
C GLU A 117 12.39 14.02 7.98
N VAL A 118 12.67 14.85 6.97
CA VAL A 118 13.49 16.04 7.11
C VAL A 118 12.71 17.16 7.82
N LEU A 119 11.44 17.29 7.48
CA LEU A 119 10.57 18.35 7.99
C LEU A 119 9.98 18.05 9.37
N PHE A 120 9.58 16.80 9.64
CA PHE A 120 8.76 16.42 10.78
C PHE A 120 9.28 15.17 11.49
N GLU A 121 8.95 15.03 12.76
CA GLU A 121 9.02 13.74 13.43
C GLU A 121 7.86 12.83 13.00
N SER A 122 8.04 11.51 13.20
CA SER A 122 7.01 10.53 12.85
C SER A 122 5.67 10.85 13.53
N GLY A 123 4.59 10.85 12.75
CA GLY A 123 3.24 11.15 13.24
C GLY A 123 2.99 12.60 13.65
N LYS A 124 3.96 13.49 13.53
CA LYS A 124 3.84 14.91 13.92
C LYS A 124 3.73 15.85 12.71
N ALA A 125 3.17 17.04 12.94
CA ALA A 125 3.09 18.14 11.98
C ALA A 125 3.81 19.41 12.51
N VAL A 126 4.68 19.24 13.54
CA VAL A 126 5.53 20.33 14.05
C VAL A 126 6.86 20.26 13.30
N LEU A 127 7.26 21.39 12.70
CA LEU A 127 8.51 21.49 11.96
C LEU A 127 9.73 21.31 12.88
N LYS A 128 10.69 20.53 12.40
CA LYS A 128 11.99 20.41 13.05
C LYS A 128 12.81 21.67 12.84
N THR A 129 13.63 22.04 13.81
CA THR A 129 14.57 23.19 13.69
C THR A 129 15.52 23.01 12.51
N SER A 130 15.94 21.76 12.21
CA SER A 130 16.80 21.45 11.07
C SER A 130 16.17 21.77 9.71
N ALA A 131 14.85 21.84 9.61
CA ALA A 131 14.14 22.18 8.39
C ALA A 131 14.13 23.69 8.10
N HIS A 132 14.34 24.53 9.10
CA HIS A 132 14.20 25.98 9.00
C HIS A 132 15.11 26.57 7.93
N ALA A 133 16.40 26.20 7.91
CA ALA A 133 17.34 26.73 6.93
C ALA A 133 16.95 26.46 5.47
N THR A 134 16.34 25.31 5.18
CA THR A 134 15.82 24.98 3.85
C THR A 134 14.56 25.80 3.55
N LEU A 135 13.65 25.90 4.50
CA LEU A 135 12.41 26.67 4.33
C LEU A 135 12.69 28.17 4.21
N ASP A 136 13.70 28.71 4.87
CA ASP A 136 14.14 30.12 4.75
C ASP A 136 14.63 30.42 3.33
N LYS A 137 15.43 29.52 2.73
CA LYS A 137 15.88 29.67 1.35
C LYS A 137 14.68 29.65 0.38
N ILE A 138 13.73 28.76 0.59
CA ILE A 138 12.53 28.66 -0.23
C ILE A 138 11.66 29.92 -0.09
N ALA A 139 11.47 30.42 1.15
CA ALA A 139 10.75 31.67 1.39
C ALA A 139 11.42 32.86 0.71
N ALA A 140 12.75 32.93 0.78
CA ALA A 140 13.52 33.99 0.11
C ALA A 140 13.37 33.94 -1.41
N ALA A 141 13.44 32.75 -2.00
CA ALA A 141 13.27 32.55 -3.44
C ALA A 141 11.85 32.93 -3.90
N ILE A 142 10.82 32.47 -3.17
CA ILE A 142 9.43 32.81 -3.51
C ILE A 142 9.22 34.33 -3.44
N LYS A 143 9.71 34.99 -2.41
CA LYS A 143 9.56 36.45 -2.25
C LYS A 143 10.27 37.24 -3.35
N LYS A 144 11.46 36.78 -3.72
CA LYS A 144 12.31 37.50 -4.69
C LYS A 144 11.82 37.30 -6.13
N ASP A 145 11.60 36.05 -6.51
CA ASP A 145 11.47 35.69 -7.92
C ASP A 145 10.05 35.22 -8.30
N TYR A 146 9.20 34.89 -7.32
CA TYR A 146 7.87 34.33 -7.52
C TYR A 146 6.77 35.03 -6.71
N SER A 147 7.00 36.27 -6.28
CA SER A 147 6.09 36.99 -5.37
C SER A 147 4.65 37.16 -5.86
N SER A 148 4.42 37.15 -7.18
CA SER A 148 3.11 37.24 -7.81
C SER A 148 2.58 35.89 -8.33
N LYS A 149 3.33 34.82 -8.17
CA LYS A 149 2.99 33.50 -8.69
C LYS A 149 2.20 32.70 -7.68
N THR A 150 1.25 31.90 -8.15
CA THR A 150 0.50 31.01 -7.27
C THR A 150 1.41 29.88 -6.75
N VAL A 151 1.39 29.67 -5.45
CA VAL A 151 2.15 28.64 -4.75
C VAL A 151 1.17 27.65 -4.13
N TYR A 152 1.29 26.39 -4.46
CA TYR A 152 0.57 25.30 -3.82
C TYR A 152 1.50 24.59 -2.84
N ILE A 153 0.97 24.24 -1.68
CA ILE A 153 1.68 23.47 -0.66
C ILE A 153 0.93 22.16 -0.48
N ASP A 154 1.52 21.09 -0.98
CA ASP A 154 0.89 19.80 -1.16
C ASP A 154 1.38 18.83 -0.09
N GLY A 155 0.46 18.34 0.72
CA GLY A 155 0.73 17.35 1.76
C GLY A 155 0.46 15.93 1.30
N HIS A 156 1.43 15.04 1.51
CA HIS A 156 1.34 13.62 1.16
C HIS A 156 1.76 12.73 2.35
N THR A 157 1.13 11.58 2.46
CA THR A 157 1.50 10.50 3.39
C THR A 157 1.78 9.22 2.62
N ASP A 158 2.25 8.19 3.31
CA ASP A 158 2.12 6.81 2.84
C ASP A 158 0.72 6.26 3.12
N ALA A 159 0.48 5.01 2.74
CA ALA A 159 -0.80 4.33 2.92
C ALA A 159 -0.92 3.60 4.27
N ASP A 160 0.09 3.70 5.16
CA ASP A 160 0.00 3.06 6.46
C ASP A 160 -1.07 3.75 7.32
N PRO A 161 -1.94 3.00 7.98
CA PRO A 161 -2.95 3.58 8.83
C PRO A 161 -2.32 4.27 10.05
N ILE A 162 -2.87 5.42 10.44
CA ILE A 162 -2.45 6.10 11.66
C ILE A 162 -2.86 5.26 12.86
N THR A 163 -1.89 4.81 13.65
CA THR A 163 -2.13 3.99 14.84
C THR A 163 -1.70 4.67 16.13
N LYS A 164 -0.52 5.26 16.17
CA LYS A 164 0.10 5.84 17.38
C LYS A 164 -0.41 7.25 17.72
N THR A 165 -0.95 7.96 16.76
CA THR A 165 -1.38 9.37 16.91
C THR A 165 -2.84 9.56 16.51
N LYS A 166 -3.67 8.52 16.71
CA LYS A 166 -5.13 8.56 16.46
C LYS A 166 -5.86 9.61 17.29
N ASP A 167 -5.35 9.93 18.47
CA ASP A 167 -5.93 10.99 19.32
C ASP A 167 -5.67 12.40 18.76
N THR A 168 -4.76 12.53 17.80
CA THR A 168 -4.39 13.81 17.19
C THR A 168 -4.89 13.93 15.75
N TRP A 169 -4.86 12.82 15.00
CA TRP A 169 -5.22 12.76 13.59
C TRP A 169 -6.24 11.65 13.37
N GLU A 170 -7.36 11.98 12.74
CA GLU A 170 -8.39 11.01 12.40
C GLU A 170 -7.85 10.03 11.34
N ASP A 171 -7.17 10.58 10.32
CA ASP A 171 -6.62 9.81 9.21
C ASP A 171 -5.37 10.46 8.57
N ASN A 172 -4.90 9.86 7.49
CA ASN A 172 -3.76 10.34 6.70
C ASN A 172 -4.04 11.67 5.98
N TRP A 173 -5.29 12.02 5.72
CA TRP A 173 -5.68 13.29 5.11
C TRP A 173 -5.49 14.42 6.11
N ASP A 174 -5.91 14.24 7.35
CA ASP A 174 -5.71 15.21 8.42
C ASP A 174 -4.23 15.49 8.66
N LEU A 175 -3.42 14.42 8.75
CA LEU A 175 -1.98 14.56 8.93
C LEU A 175 -1.33 15.28 7.74
N ALA A 176 -1.73 14.95 6.50
CA ALA A 176 -1.24 15.61 5.29
C ALA A 176 -1.58 17.11 5.28
N ALA A 177 -2.84 17.45 5.59
CA ALA A 177 -3.31 18.82 5.68
C ALA A 177 -2.58 19.63 6.76
N ALA A 178 -2.41 19.04 7.95
CA ALA A 178 -1.71 19.67 9.06
C ALA A 178 -0.23 19.95 8.74
N ARG A 179 0.45 19.02 8.07
CA ARG A 179 1.85 19.18 7.63
C ARG A 179 1.99 20.26 6.57
N ALA A 180 1.15 20.24 5.55
CA ALA A 180 1.14 21.31 4.54
C ALA A 180 0.86 22.69 5.16
N ASN A 181 -0.09 22.75 6.12
CA ASN A 181 -0.39 23.98 6.83
C ASN A 181 0.77 24.47 7.72
N ALA A 182 1.52 23.56 8.34
CA ALA A 182 2.70 23.95 9.12
C ALA A 182 3.77 24.64 8.23
N VAL A 183 4.02 24.08 7.03
CA VAL A 183 4.92 24.69 6.04
C VAL A 183 4.36 26.06 5.57
N ARG A 184 3.09 26.12 5.21
CA ARG A 184 2.44 27.38 4.79
C ARG A 184 2.58 28.48 5.86
N ARG A 185 2.31 28.12 7.12
CA ARG A 185 2.46 29.08 8.25
C ARG A 185 3.90 29.57 8.38
N TYR A 186 4.87 28.65 8.27
CA TYR A 186 6.27 29.02 8.32
C TYR A 186 6.64 30.01 7.21
N LEU A 187 6.30 29.71 5.96
CA LEU A 187 6.57 30.60 4.83
C LEU A 187 5.90 31.96 5.01
N SER A 188 4.66 32.01 5.52
CA SER A 188 3.95 33.25 5.82
C SER A 188 4.65 34.08 6.87
N THR A 189 5.12 33.49 7.97
CA THR A 189 5.85 34.23 9.03
C THR A 189 7.22 34.72 8.55
N HIS A 190 7.75 34.13 7.44
CA HIS A 190 8.99 34.55 6.79
C HIS A 190 8.77 35.44 5.56
N GLY A 191 7.55 36.01 5.46
CA GLY A 191 7.22 37.10 4.54
C GLY A 191 6.72 36.70 3.17
N VAL A 192 6.33 35.44 2.95
CA VAL A 192 5.59 35.04 1.75
C VAL A 192 4.13 35.47 1.90
N ASP A 193 3.58 36.17 0.90
CA ASP A 193 2.19 36.63 0.95
C ASP A 193 1.20 35.44 1.01
N GLN A 194 0.32 35.48 1.99
CA GLN A 194 -0.71 34.44 2.14
C GLN A 194 -1.67 34.35 0.96
N LYS A 195 -1.89 35.46 0.23
CA LYS A 195 -2.80 35.51 -0.91
C LYS A 195 -2.36 34.67 -2.09
N VAL A 196 -1.05 34.42 -2.23
CA VAL A 196 -0.53 33.57 -3.31
C VAL A 196 -0.41 32.11 -2.91
N MET A 197 -0.58 31.79 -1.61
CA MET A 197 -0.41 30.43 -1.09
C MET A 197 -1.74 29.67 -1.00
N ASN A 198 -1.78 28.49 -1.58
CA ASN A 198 -2.89 27.55 -1.50
C ASN A 198 -2.40 26.24 -0.86
N LEU A 199 -3.29 25.61 -0.09
CA LEU A 199 -3.00 24.33 0.55
C LEU A 199 -3.79 23.23 -0.13
N ARG A 200 -3.12 22.10 -0.43
CA ARG A 200 -3.74 20.87 -0.93
C ARG A 200 -3.28 19.68 -0.09
N ALA A 201 -4.21 18.85 0.31
CA ALA A 201 -3.90 17.60 1.00
C ALA A 201 -4.25 16.43 0.08
N PHE A 202 -3.31 15.59 -0.19
CA PHE A 202 -3.48 14.39 -1.03
C PHE A 202 -3.51 13.10 -0.22
N GLY A 203 -3.12 13.16 1.05
CA GLY A 203 -3.05 11.96 1.88
C GLY A 203 -2.22 10.86 1.22
N PRO A 204 -2.71 9.60 1.20
CA PRO A 204 -1.99 8.47 0.62
C PRO A 204 -2.20 8.30 -0.90
N ASN A 205 -3.04 9.12 -1.54
CA ASN A 205 -3.52 8.86 -2.90
C ASN A 205 -2.51 9.08 -4.02
N HIS A 206 -1.40 9.74 -3.73
CA HIS A 206 -0.33 9.99 -4.72
C HIS A 206 1.01 9.43 -4.23
N PRO A 207 1.16 8.09 -4.17
CA PRO A 207 2.40 7.47 -3.75
C PRO A 207 3.53 7.78 -4.75
N LYS A 208 4.76 7.95 -4.23
CA LYS A 208 5.96 8.22 -5.04
C LYS A 208 7.06 7.27 -4.60
N GLY A 209 7.25 6.18 -5.34
CA GLY A 209 8.22 5.15 -4.96
C GLY A 209 7.84 4.43 -3.66
N GLY A 210 8.76 4.37 -2.71
CA GLY A 210 8.52 3.72 -1.41
C GLY A 210 7.86 4.63 -0.37
N LYS A 211 7.60 4.08 0.84
CA LYS A 211 6.98 4.83 1.94
C LYS A 211 7.74 6.12 2.31
N PRO A 212 9.09 6.13 2.41
CA PRO A 212 9.82 7.35 2.76
C PRO A 212 9.59 8.49 1.77
N THR A 213 9.58 8.19 0.46
CA THR A 213 9.38 9.17 -0.62
C THR A 213 7.93 9.59 -0.77
N SER A 214 6.98 8.75 -0.33
CA SER A 214 5.55 9.08 -0.29
C SER A 214 5.24 10.09 0.83
N ARG A 215 5.90 9.99 1.98
CA ARG A 215 5.78 10.95 3.08
C ARG A 215 6.58 12.23 2.76
N ARG A 216 5.90 13.23 2.19
CA ARG A 216 6.55 14.46 1.74
C ARG A 216 5.61 15.67 1.78
N VAL A 217 6.18 16.84 1.69
CA VAL A 217 5.47 18.07 1.30
C VAL A 217 6.10 18.58 0.01
N GLU A 218 5.28 18.87 -0.98
CA GLU A 218 5.72 19.51 -2.21
C GLU A 218 5.30 20.99 -2.20
N ILE A 219 6.23 21.88 -2.58
CA ILE A 219 5.93 23.28 -2.82
C ILE A 219 5.96 23.48 -4.32
N VAL A 220 4.80 23.76 -4.91
CA VAL A 220 4.59 23.86 -6.36
C VAL A 220 4.30 25.31 -6.72
N VAL A 221 5.23 25.92 -7.44
CA VAL A 221 5.07 27.31 -7.94
C VAL A 221 4.59 27.26 -9.37
N GLN A 222 3.51 27.95 -9.65
CA GLN A 222 2.97 28.11 -11.02
C GLN A 222 3.75 29.23 -11.71
N VAL A 223 4.67 28.87 -12.62
CA VAL A 223 5.58 29.82 -13.27
C VAL A 223 5.19 30.17 -14.70
N GLY A 224 4.39 29.28 -15.36
CA GLY A 224 3.87 29.45 -16.71
C GLY A 224 2.47 30.03 -16.76
#